data_2a6476ad34d42e23d91bc2facd600547
#
_entry.id   2a6476ad34d42e23d91bc2facd600547
#
_cell.length_a   1.000
_cell.length_b   1.000
_cell.length_c   1.000
_cell.angle_alpha   90.00
_cell.angle_beta   90.00
_cell.angle_gamma   90.00
#
_symmetry.space_group_name_H-M   'P 1'
#
loop_
_entity.id
_entity.type
_entity.pdbx_description
1 polymer ?
#
loop_
_entity_poly.entity_id
_entity_poly.type
_entity_poly.pdbx_seq_one_letter_code
_entity_poly.pdbx_strand_id
1 'polypeptide(L)'
;MSPNTLDPVEAKSRILQMLEKNPLVSFATFGGNYPDVRVLLVAAHDGVDSIWFATSTESSKIAQLRRNSKAALYGCDMQTMKEFRLFGNVELLSDSAARQKIWRDDFIQHFPDGINSPTMIVLRFNTESGVYDDYMKEIGKF
;
A
#
# COMPACT_ATOMS: atom_id res chain seq x y z
N MET A 1 -22.29 16.05 15.60
CA MET A 1 -21.02 16.64 16.04
C MET A 1 -19.98 16.44 14.95
N SER A 2 -19.30 17.52 14.58
CA SER A 2 -18.25 17.44 13.57
C SER A 2 -16.97 16.84 14.16
N PRO A 3 -16.21 16.03 13.41
CA PRO A 3 -14.92 15.53 13.88
C PRO A 3 -13.90 16.66 14.04
N ASN A 4 -12.95 16.48 14.95
CA ASN A 4 -11.80 17.38 15.06
C ASN A 4 -10.89 17.18 13.85
N THR A 5 -10.42 18.28 13.27
CA THR A 5 -9.52 18.23 12.12
C THR A 5 -8.08 18.15 12.60
N LEU A 6 -7.37 17.13 12.14
CA LEU A 6 -5.93 16.98 12.35
C LEU A 6 -5.17 17.69 11.25
N ASP A 7 -3.99 18.22 11.58
CA ASP A 7 -3.11 18.73 10.55
C ASP A 7 -2.50 17.59 9.71
N PRO A 8 -1.97 17.89 8.52
CA PRO A 8 -1.42 16.86 7.62
C PRO A 8 -0.29 16.03 8.23
N VAL A 9 0.59 16.63 9.03
CA VAL A 9 1.71 15.92 9.65
C VAL A 9 1.19 14.91 10.66
N GLU A 10 0.24 15.30 11.49
CA GLU A 10 -0.37 14.40 12.48
C GLU A 10 -1.15 13.29 11.79
N ALA A 11 -1.90 13.59 10.73
CA ALA A 11 -2.62 12.59 9.96
C ALA A 11 -1.68 11.53 9.39
N LYS A 12 -0.57 11.94 8.80
CA LYS A 12 0.47 11.02 8.27
C LYS A 12 1.06 10.16 9.38
N SER A 13 1.33 10.75 10.53
CA SER A 13 1.88 10.04 11.70
C SER A 13 0.93 8.94 12.18
N ARG A 14 -0.37 9.25 12.28
CA ARG A 14 -1.39 8.28 12.68
C ARG A 14 -1.51 7.13 11.68
N ILE A 15 -1.48 7.43 10.40
CA ILE A 15 -1.52 6.40 9.34
C ILE A 15 -0.28 5.51 9.41
N LEU A 16 0.89 6.09 9.60
CA LEU A 16 2.13 5.33 9.70
C LEU A 16 2.10 4.35 10.89
N GLN A 17 1.60 4.78 12.03
CA GLN A 17 1.43 3.90 13.19
C GLN A 17 0.51 2.72 12.89
N MET A 18 -0.57 2.95 12.16
CA MET A 18 -1.48 1.88 11.75
C MET A 18 -0.81 0.90 10.79
N LEU A 19 -0.04 1.39 9.81
CA LEU A 19 0.72 0.56 8.87
C LEU A 19 1.75 -0.31 9.58
N GLU A 20 2.47 0.25 10.54
CA GLU A 20 3.49 -0.49 11.29
C GLU A 20 2.87 -1.55 12.20
N LYS A 21 1.72 -1.25 12.78
CA LYS A 21 1.00 -2.19 13.64
C LYS A 21 0.37 -3.33 12.83
N ASN A 22 -0.18 -3.03 11.67
CA ASN A 22 -0.79 -4.01 10.77
C ASN A 22 -0.39 -3.73 9.32
N PRO A 23 0.66 -4.40 8.83
CA PRO A 23 1.17 -4.17 7.48
C PRO A 23 0.35 -4.80 6.36
N LEU A 24 -0.77 -5.44 6.68
CA LEU A 24 -1.66 -6.02 5.68
C LEU A 24 -2.71 -4.97 5.29
N VAL A 25 -2.70 -4.56 4.03
CA VAL A 25 -3.58 -3.50 3.54
C VAL A 25 -4.44 -3.98 2.38
N SER A 26 -5.61 -3.37 2.20
CA SER A 26 -6.39 -3.54 0.99
C SER A 26 -5.82 -2.66 -0.10
N PHE A 27 -5.63 -3.24 -1.28
CA PHE A 27 -5.00 -2.58 -2.43
C PHE A 27 -5.99 -2.60 -3.59
N ALA A 28 -6.48 -1.43 -3.97
CA ALA A 28 -7.51 -1.27 -4.99
C ALA A 28 -6.91 -0.70 -6.28
N THR A 29 -7.34 -1.24 -7.40
CA THR A 29 -6.92 -0.85 -8.74
C THR A 29 -8.12 -0.69 -9.66
N PHE A 30 -7.91 -0.09 -10.82
CA PHE A 30 -8.93 -0.05 -11.86
C PHE A 30 -8.93 -1.39 -12.62
N GLY A 31 -10.00 -2.15 -12.47
CA GLY A 31 -10.12 -3.52 -12.96
C GLY A 31 -10.84 -3.69 -14.29
N GLY A 32 -11.16 -2.61 -14.99
CA GLY A 32 -11.97 -2.64 -16.20
C GLY A 32 -13.42 -2.27 -15.88
N ASN A 33 -14.33 -3.24 -15.89
CA ASN A 33 -15.76 -2.95 -15.61
C ASN A 33 -16.02 -2.63 -14.13
N TYR A 34 -15.21 -3.19 -13.24
CA TYR A 34 -15.36 -2.97 -11.80
C TYR A 34 -14.03 -2.53 -11.19
N PRO A 35 -14.07 -1.73 -10.11
CA PRO A 35 -12.88 -1.59 -9.25
C PRO A 35 -12.50 -2.98 -8.74
N ASP A 36 -11.22 -3.25 -8.65
CA ASP A 36 -10.72 -4.53 -8.14
C ASP A 36 -9.94 -4.30 -6.86
N VAL A 37 -10.03 -5.22 -5.90
CA VAL A 37 -9.40 -5.07 -4.60
C VAL A 37 -8.89 -6.40 -4.08
N ARG A 38 -7.73 -6.38 -3.43
CA ARG A 38 -7.11 -7.54 -2.77
C ARG A 38 -6.27 -7.05 -1.61
N VAL A 39 -5.88 -7.96 -0.74
CA VAL A 39 -4.96 -7.65 0.36
C VAL A 39 -3.53 -7.84 -0.12
N LEU A 40 -2.65 -6.93 0.27
CA LEU A 40 -1.20 -7.06 0.08
C LEU A 40 -0.48 -6.77 1.39
N LEU A 41 0.66 -7.46 1.58
CA LEU A 41 1.54 -7.23 2.70
C LEU A 41 2.56 -6.15 2.35
N VAL A 42 2.63 -5.10 3.16
CA VAL A 42 3.66 -4.06 3.02
C VAL A 42 5.02 -4.69 3.29
N ALA A 43 5.92 -4.61 2.31
CA ALA A 43 7.28 -5.15 2.43
C ALA A 43 8.28 -4.11 2.94
N ALA A 44 8.10 -2.84 2.58
CA ALA A 44 8.93 -1.73 3.04
C ALA A 44 8.15 -0.43 2.90
N HIS A 45 8.59 0.62 3.59
CA HIS A 45 8.01 1.95 3.45
C HIS A 45 9.02 3.03 3.81
N ASP A 46 8.82 4.21 3.25
CA ASP A 46 9.51 5.44 3.65
C ASP A 46 8.42 6.41 4.13
N GLY A 47 8.13 6.36 5.42
CA GLY A 47 6.95 7.02 5.97
C GLY A 47 5.69 6.50 5.27
N VAL A 48 4.75 7.39 4.98
CA VAL A 48 3.57 7.06 4.16
C VAL A 48 3.74 7.49 2.70
N ASP A 49 4.84 8.18 2.38
CA ASP A 49 5.05 8.77 1.06
C ASP A 49 5.36 7.72 -0.01
N SER A 50 6.05 6.65 0.36
CA SER A 50 6.34 5.52 -0.53
C SER A 50 6.17 4.21 0.21
N ILE A 51 5.43 3.28 -0.39
CA ILE A 51 5.13 1.98 0.21
C ILE A 51 5.39 0.92 -0.86
N TRP A 52 6.17 -0.12 -0.49
CA TRP A 52 6.62 -1.16 -1.42
C TRP A 52 5.98 -2.50 -1.11
N PHE A 53 5.70 -3.24 -2.17
CA PHE A 53 5.13 -4.58 -2.12
C PHE A 53 5.88 -5.49 -3.08
N ALA A 54 5.91 -6.79 -2.77
CA ALA A 54 6.34 -7.82 -3.70
C ALA A 54 5.11 -8.59 -4.20
N THR A 55 5.07 -8.91 -5.49
CA THR A 55 3.99 -9.70 -6.06
C THR A 55 4.48 -10.50 -7.26
N SER A 56 3.62 -11.38 -7.78
CA SER A 56 3.91 -12.18 -8.97
C SER A 56 3.65 -11.37 -10.24
N THR A 57 4.52 -11.52 -11.23
CA THR A 57 4.33 -10.96 -12.57
C THR A 57 3.06 -11.46 -13.26
N GLU A 58 2.53 -12.60 -12.81
CA GLU A 58 1.33 -13.23 -13.38
C GLU A 58 0.03 -12.75 -12.71
N SER A 59 0.14 -11.93 -11.67
CA SER A 59 -1.03 -11.39 -10.98
C SER A 59 -1.84 -10.46 -11.90
N SER A 60 -3.17 -10.54 -11.81
CA SER A 60 -4.08 -9.70 -12.58
C SER A 60 -3.85 -8.20 -12.36
N LYS A 61 -3.39 -7.80 -11.17
CA LYS A 61 -3.11 -6.40 -10.88
C LYS A 61 -2.01 -5.80 -11.75
N ILE A 62 -1.08 -6.62 -12.24
CA ILE A 62 0.03 -6.13 -13.08
C ILE A 62 -0.51 -5.58 -14.41
N ALA A 63 -1.35 -6.34 -15.09
CA ALA A 63 -1.98 -5.87 -16.33
C ALA A 63 -2.85 -4.63 -16.08
N GLN A 64 -3.57 -4.61 -14.98
CA GLN A 64 -4.41 -3.47 -14.59
C GLN A 64 -3.56 -2.21 -14.36
N LEU A 65 -2.46 -2.33 -13.61
CA LEU A 65 -1.58 -1.20 -13.30
C LEU A 65 -0.83 -0.68 -14.53
N ARG A 66 -0.55 -1.55 -15.51
CA ARG A 66 0.03 -1.10 -16.78
C ARG A 66 -0.94 -0.24 -17.60
N ARG A 67 -2.24 -0.52 -17.51
CA ARG A 67 -3.26 0.27 -18.18
C ARG A 67 -3.57 1.56 -17.44
N ASN A 68 -3.59 1.51 -16.10
CA ASN A 68 -3.84 2.65 -15.23
C ASN A 68 -3.06 2.46 -13.93
N SER A 69 -2.03 3.28 -13.74
CA SER A 69 -1.13 3.18 -12.59
C SER A 69 -1.74 3.67 -11.28
N LYS A 70 -2.92 4.25 -11.30
CA LYS A 70 -3.56 4.78 -10.10
C LYS A 70 -4.10 3.65 -9.23
N ALA A 71 -3.92 3.80 -7.93
CA ALA A 71 -4.33 2.81 -6.93
C ALA A 71 -4.71 3.50 -5.63
N ALA A 72 -5.39 2.75 -4.77
CA ALA A 72 -5.71 3.18 -3.44
C ALA A 72 -5.36 2.09 -2.43
N LEU A 73 -4.87 2.51 -1.27
CA LEU A 73 -4.63 1.63 -0.13
C LEU A 73 -5.66 1.95 0.96
N TYR A 74 -6.11 0.90 1.63
CA TYR A 74 -7.04 1.02 2.75
C TYR A 74 -6.56 0.15 3.90
N GLY A 75 -6.58 0.72 5.11
CA GLY A 75 -6.35 -0.04 6.34
C GLY A 75 -7.36 0.35 7.40
N CYS A 76 -7.69 -0.61 8.26
CA CYS A 76 -8.66 -0.42 9.33
C CYS A 76 -8.21 -1.18 10.57
N ASP A 77 -8.36 -0.54 11.74
CA ASP A 77 -8.28 -1.22 13.02
C ASP A 77 -9.69 -1.56 13.46
N MET A 78 -10.02 -2.84 13.39
CA MET A 78 -11.37 -3.33 13.69
C MET A 78 -11.81 -3.10 15.14
N GLN A 79 -10.86 -2.96 16.07
CA GLN A 79 -11.16 -2.74 17.48
C GLN A 79 -11.53 -1.29 17.78
N THR A 80 -10.84 -0.35 17.14
CA THR A 80 -11.01 1.08 17.39
C THR A 80 -11.82 1.80 16.31
N MET A 81 -12.05 1.13 15.18
CA MET A 81 -12.72 1.70 14.00
C MET A 81 -11.94 2.85 13.34
N LYS A 82 -10.65 2.98 13.65
CA LYS A 82 -9.77 3.89 12.94
C LYS A 82 -9.49 3.34 11.56
N GLU A 83 -9.49 4.22 10.57
CA GLU A 83 -9.20 3.82 9.20
C GLU A 83 -8.36 4.85 8.47
N PHE A 84 -7.73 4.43 7.39
CA PHE A 84 -7.05 5.34 6.49
C PHE A 84 -7.27 4.92 5.04
N ARG A 85 -7.17 5.89 4.16
CA ARG A 85 -7.10 5.70 2.71
C ARG A 85 -5.92 6.50 2.18
N LEU A 86 -5.12 5.87 1.33
CA LEU A 86 -4.05 6.54 0.61
C LEU A 86 -4.33 6.42 -0.89
N PHE A 87 -4.14 7.49 -1.62
CA PHE A 87 -4.34 7.53 -3.06
C PHE A 87 -3.03 7.90 -3.74
N GLY A 88 -2.69 7.20 -4.80
CA GLY A 88 -1.43 7.44 -5.47
C GLY A 88 -1.29 6.66 -6.76
N ASN A 89 -0.06 6.58 -7.24
CA ASN A 89 0.28 5.82 -8.43
C ASN A 89 1.34 4.76 -8.11
N VAL A 90 1.41 3.74 -8.94
CA VAL A 90 2.27 2.58 -8.73
C VAL A 90 3.29 2.47 -9.85
N GLU A 91 4.55 2.35 -9.47
CA GLU A 91 5.63 1.97 -10.38
C GLU A 91 5.86 0.46 -10.27
N LEU A 92 6.05 -0.19 -11.43
CA LEU A 92 6.41 -1.60 -11.51
C LEU A 92 7.93 -1.67 -11.70
N LEU A 93 8.62 -2.24 -10.73
CA LEU A 93 10.08 -2.25 -10.67
C LEU A 93 10.62 -3.68 -10.62
N SER A 94 11.75 -3.92 -11.28
CA SER A 94 12.40 -5.24 -11.28
C SER A 94 13.92 -5.13 -11.14
N ASP A 95 14.46 -3.93 -10.96
CA ASP A 95 15.90 -3.71 -10.81
C ASP A 95 16.41 -4.19 -9.44
N SER A 96 17.73 -4.35 -9.36
CA SER A 96 18.40 -4.90 -8.17
C SER A 96 18.12 -4.06 -6.92
N ALA A 97 18.13 -2.73 -7.03
CA ALA A 97 17.90 -1.84 -5.89
C ALA A 97 16.50 -2.01 -5.31
N ALA A 98 15.48 -2.10 -6.17
CA ALA A 98 14.11 -2.31 -5.73
C ALA A 98 13.95 -3.68 -5.05
N ARG A 99 14.54 -4.72 -5.61
CA ARG A 99 14.51 -6.06 -5.04
C ARG A 99 15.19 -6.12 -3.66
N GLN A 100 16.31 -5.46 -3.51
CA GLN A 100 17.02 -5.39 -2.22
C GLN A 100 16.21 -4.61 -1.18
N LYS A 101 15.51 -3.58 -1.60
CA LYS A 101 14.68 -2.76 -0.70
C LYS A 101 13.61 -3.60 0.00
N ILE A 102 13.01 -4.56 -0.72
CA ILE A 102 11.82 -5.28 -0.21
C ILE A 102 12.12 -6.70 0.24
N TRP A 103 13.29 -7.26 -0.12
CA TRP A 103 13.54 -8.68 0.11
C TRP A 103 13.56 -9.02 1.60
N ARG A 104 12.88 -10.10 1.95
CA ARG A 104 12.87 -10.75 3.26
C ARG A 104 13.05 -12.25 3.04
N ASP A 105 13.76 -12.92 3.94
CA ASP A 105 14.08 -14.33 3.78
C ASP A 105 12.84 -15.22 3.73
N ASP A 106 11.76 -14.85 4.39
CA ASP A 106 10.49 -15.58 4.35
C ASP A 106 9.81 -15.52 2.97
N PHE A 107 10.21 -14.59 2.10
CA PHE A 107 9.70 -14.53 0.73
C PHE A 107 10.13 -15.71 -0.13
N ILE A 108 11.12 -16.48 0.30
CA ILE A 108 11.59 -17.68 -0.42
C ILE A 108 10.45 -18.70 -0.59
N GLN A 109 9.45 -18.70 0.28
CA GLN A 109 8.29 -19.57 0.19
C GLN A 109 7.45 -19.27 -1.07
N HIS A 110 7.41 -18.01 -1.48
CA HIS A 110 6.66 -17.56 -2.66
C HIS A 110 7.54 -17.45 -3.90
N PHE A 111 8.83 -17.21 -3.71
CA PHE A 111 9.82 -17.02 -4.76
C PHE A 111 11.02 -17.91 -4.47
N PRO A 112 10.91 -19.23 -4.81
CA PRO A 112 11.97 -20.20 -4.49
C PRO A 112 13.33 -19.90 -5.12
N ASP A 113 13.35 -19.16 -6.23
CA ASP A 113 14.59 -18.74 -6.90
C ASP A 113 15.29 -17.58 -6.17
N GLY A 114 14.71 -17.06 -5.10
CA GLY A 114 15.29 -16.00 -4.29
C GLY A 114 15.03 -14.60 -4.83
N ILE A 115 15.87 -13.67 -4.38
CA ILE A 115 15.72 -12.23 -4.68
C ILE A 115 15.72 -11.92 -6.19
N ASN A 116 16.34 -12.76 -6.99
CA ASN A 116 16.43 -12.59 -8.44
C ASN A 116 15.36 -13.38 -9.20
N SER A 117 14.32 -13.85 -8.51
CA SER A 117 13.24 -14.60 -9.15
C SER A 117 12.65 -13.83 -10.35
N PRO A 118 12.56 -14.47 -11.54
CA PRO A 118 11.99 -13.81 -12.72
C PRO A 118 10.48 -13.58 -12.61
N THR A 119 9.81 -14.26 -11.67
CA THR A 119 8.36 -14.11 -11.44
C THR A 119 8.02 -13.11 -10.37
N MET A 120 9.02 -12.52 -9.69
CA MET A 120 8.79 -11.48 -8.70
C MET A 120 8.87 -10.10 -9.34
N ILE A 121 7.93 -9.26 -9.01
CA ILE A 121 7.94 -7.84 -9.37
C ILE A 121 7.70 -7.00 -8.12
N VAL A 122 8.34 -5.84 -8.06
CA VAL A 122 8.21 -4.90 -6.95
C VAL A 122 7.22 -3.81 -7.34
N LEU A 123 6.28 -3.54 -6.46
CA LEU A 123 5.36 -2.41 -6.61
C LEU A 123 5.81 -1.31 -5.66
N ARG A 124 6.04 -0.12 -6.20
CA ARG A 124 6.27 1.08 -5.39
C ARG A 124 5.04 1.97 -5.51
N PHE A 125 4.30 2.09 -4.41
CA PHE A 125 3.15 2.99 -4.32
C PHE A 125 3.66 4.36 -3.88
N ASN A 126 3.45 5.37 -4.71
CA ASN A 126 3.80 6.76 -4.44
C ASN A 126 2.53 7.49 -4.01
N THR A 127 2.45 7.89 -2.75
CA THR A 127 1.28 8.55 -2.18
C THR A 127 1.16 9.98 -2.68
N GLU A 128 0.02 10.32 -3.23
CA GLU A 128 -0.32 11.68 -3.68
C GLU A 128 -1.20 12.40 -2.68
N SER A 129 -2.13 11.68 -2.04
CA SER A 129 -3.04 12.23 -1.03
C SER A 129 -3.50 11.13 -0.10
N GLY A 130 -4.12 11.52 1.01
CA GLY A 130 -4.63 10.55 1.97
C GLY A 130 -5.65 11.13 2.93
N VAL A 131 -6.34 10.22 3.61
CA VAL A 131 -7.33 10.53 4.63
C VAL A 131 -7.12 9.59 5.81
N TYR A 132 -7.00 10.15 7.00
CA TYR A 132 -7.12 9.44 8.26
C TYR A 132 -8.49 9.76 8.86
N ASP A 133 -9.19 8.74 9.31
CA ASP A 133 -10.53 8.91 9.90
C ASP A 133 -10.65 8.04 11.15
N ASP A 134 -10.87 8.69 12.29
CA ASP A 134 -11.16 8.04 13.55
C ASP A 134 -12.65 8.16 13.84
N TYR A 135 -13.44 7.55 13.00
CA TYR A 135 -14.88 7.35 13.10
C TYR A 135 -15.60 8.47 13.91
N MET A 136 -15.76 9.63 13.29
CA MET A 136 -16.45 10.80 13.82
C MET A 136 -15.74 11.56 14.95
N LYS A 137 -14.56 11.11 15.41
CA LYS A 137 -13.79 11.82 16.44
C LYS A 137 -12.79 12.78 15.85
N GLU A 138 -11.97 12.26 14.92
CA GLU A 138 -10.89 13.01 14.31
C GLU A 138 -10.79 12.65 12.83
N ILE A 139 -10.45 13.62 12.02
CA ILE A 139 -10.19 13.42 10.59
C ILE A 139 -8.99 14.25 10.17
N GLY A 140 -8.12 13.69 9.35
CA GLY A 140 -6.98 14.39 8.79
C GLY A 140 -6.80 14.05 7.32
N LYS A 141 -6.46 15.06 6.53
CA LYS A 141 -6.24 14.94 5.08
C LYS A 141 -4.93 15.58 4.69
N PHE A 142 -4.37 15.08 3.61
CA PHE A 142 -3.15 15.66 3.03
C PHE A 142 -3.09 15.39 1.54
#